data_4ad644baad02f887346037c07513c676
#
_entry.id   4ad644baad02f887346037c07513c676
#
_cell.length_a   1.000
_cell.length_b   1.000
_cell.length_c   1.000
_cell.angle_alpha   90.00
_cell.angle_beta   90.00
_cell.angle_gamma   90.00
#
_symmetry.space_group_name_H-M   'P 1'
#
loop_
_entity.id
_entity.type
_entity.pdbx_description
1 polymer ?
#
loop_
_entity_poly.entity_id
_entity_poly.type
_entity_poly.pdbx_seq_one_letter_code
_entity_poly.pdbx_strand_id
1 'polypeptide(L)'
;MFPISETSPVQFRPPLPDLCDTVVIGGGVIGVMTAWHLAKAGQTVVLCEKGRIAGEQSSRNWGWVRQQGRDPAELPIAMEANRIWQDLAKECGEDLGFRQTGVLYLANKAGDMAGFENWLQFAKAHQLDTKLLSKAEVSAMLPSARADWPGGMITPSDGRAE
;
A
#
# COMPACT_ATOMS: atom_id res chain seq x y z
N MET A 1 -15.78 -11.45 -6.11
CA MET A 1 -15.54 -12.42 -5.02
C MET A 1 -14.27 -11.99 -4.31
N PHE A 2 -14.25 -11.95 -3.01
CA PHE A 2 -13.02 -11.62 -2.28
C PHE A 2 -12.01 -12.78 -2.40
N PRO A 3 -10.72 -12.51 -2.56
CA PRO A 3 -9.72 -13.56 -2.77
C PRO A 3 -9.60 -14.53 -1.59
N ILE A 4 -9.85 -14.05 -0.36
CA ILE A 4 -9.86 -14.86 0.86
C ILE A 4 -11.18 -14.63 1.60
N SER A 5 -11.83 -15.74 2.03
CA SER A 5 -13.10 -15.73 2.73
C SER A 5 -13.14 -16.81 3.82
N GLU A 6 -14.21 -16.86 4.59
CA GLU A 6 -14.41 -17.87 5.62
C GLU A 6 -14.40 -19.30 5.07
N THR A 7 -14.76 -19.47 3.79
CA THR A 7 -14.74 -20.77 3.10
C THR A 7 -13.37 -21.16 2.56
N SER A 8 -12.39 -20.25 2.58
CA SER A 8 -11.02 -20.56 2.17
C SER A 8 -10.39 -21.58 3.12
N PRO A 9 -9.54 -22.50 2.61
CA PRO A 9 -8.86 -23.47 3.48
C PRO A 9 -8.02 -22.80 4.57
N VAL A 10 -7.93 -23.44 5.72
CA VAL A 10 -6.96 -23.04 6.75
C VAL A 10 -5.60 -23.61 6.36
N GLN A 11 -4.64 -22.72 6.14
CA GLN A 11 -3.30 -23.10 5.68
C GLN A 11 -2.30 -23.34 6.82
N PHE A 12 -2.47 -22.62 7.93
CA PHE A 12 -1.52 -22.63 9.03
C PHE A 12 -2.24 -23.01 10.33
N ARG A 13 -1.96 -24.21 10.84
CA ARG A 13 -2.45 -24.74 12.13
C ARG A 13 -1.39 -25.59 12.81
N PRO A 14 -0.18 -25.10 13.03
CA PRO A 14 0.79 -25.84 13.82
C PRO A 14 0.30 -25.99 15.28
N PRO A 15 0.79 -26.96 16.03
CA PRO A 15 0.62 -27.00 17.48
C PRO A 15 1.15 -25.70 18.11
N LEU A 16 0.46 -25.20 19.11
CA LEU A 16 0.94 -24.04 19.85
C LEU A 16 2.17 -24.44 20.67
N PRO A 17 3.22 -23.60 20.70
CA PRO A 17 4.34 -23.82 21.58
C PRO A 17 3.95 -23.54 23.04
N ASP A 18 4.64 -24.17 23.99
CA ASP A 18 4.42 -23.93 25.42
C ASP A 18 4.82 -22.52 25.85
N LEU A 19 5.80 -21.93 25.17
CA LEU A 19 6.33 -20.59 25.44
C LEU A 19 6.62 -19.86 24.12
N CYS A 20 6.41 -18.55 24.13
CA CYS A 20 6.87 -17.65 23.08
C CYS A 20 7.17 -16.28 23.68
N ASP A 21 8.00 -15.47 22.98
CA ASP A 21 8.33 -14.12 23.43
C ASP A 21 7.16 -13.15 23.18
N THR A 22 6.46 -13.31 22.05
CA THR A 22 5.38 -12.40 21.66
C THR A 22 4.20 -13.14 21.05
N VAL A 23 2.99 -12.76 21.45
CA VAL A 23 1.74 -13.18 20.82
C VAL A 23 1.17 -11.98 20.04
N VAL A 24 0.96 -12.16 18.74
CA VAL A 24 0.29 -11.18 17.87
C VAL A 24 -1.15 -11.64 17.63
N ILE A 25 -2.12 -10.79 17.96
CA ILE A 25 -3.55 -11.08 17.77
C ILE A 25 -4.05 -10.35 16.52
N GLY A 26 -4.49 -11.12 15.53
CA GLY A 26 -5.00 -10.66 14.25
C GLY A 26 -4.05 -10.95 13.10
N GLY A 27 -4.54 -11.69 12.10
CA GLY A 27 -3.80 -12.12 10.90
C GLY A 27 -4.03 -11.25 9.67
N GLY A 28 -4.38 -9.97 9.84
CA GLY A 28 -4.35 -8.98 8.76
C GLY A 28 -2.92 -8.53 8.43
N VAL A 29 -2.75 -7.69 7.40
CA VAL A 29 -1.43 -7.20 6.97
C VAL A 29 -0.61 -6.60 8.11
N ILE A 30 -1.24 -5.87 9.02
CA ILE A 30 -0.52 -5.27 10.16
C ILE A 30 0.03 -6.36 11.09
N GLY A 31 -0.81 -7.34 11.49
CA GLY A 31 -0.37 -8.41 12.38
C GLY A 31 0.68 -9.32 11.74
N VAL A 32 0.49 -9.69 10.46
CA VAL A 32 1.46 -10.51 9.71
C VAL A 32 2.80 -9.79 9.62
N MET A 33 2.84 -8.51 9.25
CA MET A 33 4.08 -7.74 9.15
C MET A 33 4.73 -7.50 10.51
N THR A 34 3.92 -7.29 11.55
CA THR A 34 4.44 -7.21 12.94
C THR A 34 5.12 -8.52 13.34
N ALA A 35 4.45 -9.65 13.13
CA ALA A 35 5.01 -10.96 13.43
C ALA A 35 6.29 -11.25 12.62
N TRP A 36 6.29 -10.89 11.32
CA TRP A 36 7.44 -11.01 10.44
C TRP A 36 8.66 -10.24 10.96
N HIS A 37 8.50 -8.96 11.28
CA HIS A 37 9.60 -8.13 11.76
C HIS A 37 10.11 -8.57 13.15
N LEU A 38 9.22 -9.00 14.04
CA LEU A 38 9.62 -9.54 15.35
C LEU A 38 10.41 -10.85 15.19
N ALA A 39 9.95 -11.75 14.31
CA ALA A 39 10.68 -12.98 14.02
C ALA A 39 12.07 -12.72 13.41
N LYS A 40 12.16 -11.73 12.49
CA LYS A 40 13.47 -11.28 11.97
C LYS A 40 14.38 -10.69 13.04
N ALA A 41 13.81 -10.09 14.07
CA ALA A 41 14.57 -9.62 15.24
C ALA A 41 14.96 -10.75 16.23
N GLY A 42 14.67 -12.00 15.87
CA GLY A 42 15.06 -13.19 16.66
C GLY A 42 14.07 -13.58 17.74
N GLN A 43 12.87 -13.00 17.78
CA GLN A 43 11.84 -13.40 18.73
C GLN A 43 11.07 -14.65 18.27
N THR A 44 10.67 -15.47 19.21
CA THR A 44 9.68 -16.52 19.00
C THR A 44 8.28 -15.91 19.02
N VAL A 45 7.56 -16.01 17.90
CA VAL A 45 6.29 -15.29 17.73
C VAL A 45 5.16 -16.28 17.43
N VAL A 46 4.04 -16.11 18.12
CA VAL A 46 2.76 -16.78 17.79
C VAL A 46 1.81 -15.75 17.25
N LEU A 47 1.29 -16.00 16.03
CA LEU A 47 0.24 -15.17 15.44
C LEU A 47 -1.10 -15.91 15.54
N CYS A 48 -2.05 -15.31 16.22
CA CYS A 48 -3.41 -15.85 16.40
C CYS A 48 -4.40 -15.10 15.52
N GLU A 49 -5.14 -15.83 14.68
CA GLU A 49 -6.20 -15.30 13.83
C GLU A 49 -7.52 -16.09 14.07
N LYS A 50 -8.60 -15.35 14.28
CA LYS A 50 -9.93 -15.96 14.55
C LYS A 50 -10.51 -16.71 13.34
N GLY A 51 -10.18 -16.24 12.13
CA GLY A 51 -10.76 -16.71 10.87
C GLY A 51 -9.71 -17.22 9.90
N ARG A 52 -9.38 -16.42 8.92
CA ARG A 52 -8.36 -16.70 7.90
C ARG A 52 -7.36 -15.57 7.84
N ILE A 53 -6.09 -15.89 7.66
CA ILE A 53 -5.07 -14.87 7.41
C ILE A 53 -5.53 -14.01 6.22
N ALA A 54 -5.47 -12.69 6.39
CA ALA A 54 -5.96 -11.69 5.46
C ALA A 54 -7.47 -11.77 5.11
N GLY A 55 -8.26 -12.59 5.79
CA GLY A 55 -9.68 -12.84 5.46
C GLY A 55 -10.65 -11.68 5.68
N GLU A 56 -10.21 -10.61 6.30
CA GLU A 56 -10.99 -9.40 6.60
C GLU A 56 -10.56 -8.23 5.68
N GLN A 57 -10.21 -7.08 6.24
CA GLN A 57 -9.91 -5.86 5.49
C GLN A 57 -8.70 -5.99 4.55
N SER A 58 -7.70 -6.81 4.89
CA SER A 58 -6.49 -6.95 4.10
C SER A 58 -6.72 -7.55 2.71
N SER A 59 -7.77 -8.36 2.52
CA SER A 59 -8.19 -8.87 1.20
C SER A 59 -9.27 -8.03 0.52
N ARG A 60 -9.67 -6.91 1.11
CA ARG A 60 -10.77 -6.04 0.64
C ARG A 60 -10.31 -4.62 0.36
N ASN A 61 -9.01 -4.37 0.38
CA ASN A 61 -8.42 -3.08 0.08
C ASN A 61 -8.36 -2.86 -1.45
N TRP A 62 -7.96 -1.67 -1.85
CA TRP A 62 -7.82 -1.29 -3.26
C TRP A 62 -6.41 -1.57 -3.83
N GLY A 63 -5.55 -2.22 -3.08
CA GLY A 63 -4.19 -2.55 -3.48
C GLY A 63 -3.24 -1.36 -3.55
N TRP A 64 -3.64 -0.15 -3.23
CA TRP A 64 -2.78 1.02 -3.35
C TRP A 64 -1.65 1.04 -2.32
N VAL A 65 -0.43 1.06 -2.80
CA VAL A 65 0.78 1.35 -2.04
C VAL A 65 1.22 2.75 -2.44
N ARG A 66 0.84 3.75 -1.64
CA ARG A 66 0.97 5.15 -2.04
C ARG A 66 1.42 6.08 -0.93
N GLN A 67 2.16 7.10 -1.34
CA GLN A 67 2.54 8.27 -0.57
C GLN A 67 1.64 9.46 -0.96
N GLN A 68 1.28 9.54 -2.25
CA GLN A 68 0.48 10.62 -2.81
C GLN A 68 -0.84 10.83 -2.08
N GLY A 69 -1.13 12.09 -1.71
CA GLY A 69 -2.39 12.47 -1.07
C GLY A 69 -2.59 11.94 0.35
N ARG A 70 -1.52 11.48 1.00
CA ARG A 70 -1.54 11.17 2.44
C ARG A 70 -1.53 12.46 3.27
N ASP A 71 -2.01 12.36 4.50
CA ASP A 71 -1.79 13.42 5.49
C ASP A 71 -0.29 13.65 5.65
N PRO A 72 0.19 14.90 5.72
CA PRO A 72 1.61 15.18 5.89
C PRO A 72 2.25 14.49 7.10
N ALA A 73 1.51 14.29 8.18
CA ALA A 73 1.99 13.58 9.36
C ALA A 73 2.21 12.07 9.12
N GLU A 74 1.51 11.48 8.15
CA GLU A 74 1.65 10.08 7.76
C GLU A 74 2.78 9.85 6.73
N LEU A 75 3.28 10.90 6.07
CA LEU A 75 4.25 10.75 4.99
C LEU A 75 5.51 9.98 5.41
N PRO A 76 6.15 10.22 6.56
CA PRO A 76 7.36 9.49 6.93
C PRO A 76 7.13 7.96 6.98
N ILE A 77 6.02 7.52 7.57
CA ILE A 77 5.70 6.10 7.66
C ILE A 77 5.25 5.52 6.30
N ALA A 78 4.55 6.31 5.48
CA ALA A 78 4.14 5.88 4.15
C ALA A 78 5.35 5.72 3.20
N MET A 79 6.35 6.61 3.30
CA MET A 79 7.61 6.53 2.56
C MET A 79 8.40 5.28 2.93
N GLU A 80 8.54 5.02 4.23
CA GLU A 80 9.22 3.82 4.70
C GLU A 80 8.47 2.55 4.27
N ALA A 81 7.14 2.53 4.37
CA ALA A 81 6.33 1.42 3.87
C ALA A 81 6.52 1.19 2.37
N ASN A 82 6.56 2.26 1.55
CA ASN A 82 6.81 2.16 0.11
C ASN A 82 8.20 1.56 -0.18
N ARG A 83 9.23 1.99 0.55
CA ARG A 83 10.58 1.44 0.45
C ARG A 83 10.61 -0.06 0.80
N ILE A 84 9.95 -0.45 1.89
CA ILE A 84 9.85 -1.86 2.30
C ILE A 84 9.18 -2.70 1.21
N TRP A 85 8.08 -2.21 0.61
CA TRP A 85 7.37 -2.93 -0.46
C TRP A 85 8.25 -3.26 -1.66
N GLN A 86 9.20 -2.40 -2.02
CA GLN A 86 10.12 -2.63 -3.15
C GLN A 86 11.04 -3.83 -2.93
N ASP A 87 11.44 -4.07 -1.68
CA ASP A 87 12.37 -5.14 -1.34
C ASP A 87 11.66 -6.41 -0.82
N LEU A 88 10.41 -6.28 -0.38
CA LEU A 88 9.71 -7.35 0.36
C LEU A 88 9.55 -8.65 -0.44
N ALA A 89 9.23 -8.55 -1.73
CA ALA A 89 9.10 -9.73 -2.60
C ALA A 89 10.43 -10.50 -2.71
N LYS A 90 11.54 -9.79 -2.87
CA LYS A 90 12.89 -10.37 -2.90
C LYS A 90 13.25 -11.00 -1.56
N GLU A 91 12.89 -10.35 -0.47
CA GLU A 91 13.18 -10.81 0.88
C GLU A 91 12.37 -12.06 1.26
N CYS A 92 11.09 -12.13 0.84
CA CYS A 92 10.24 -13.30 1.06
C CYS A 92 10.53 -14.45 0.08
N GLY A 93 11.18 -14.18 -1.05
CA GLY A 93 11.35 -15.15 -2.12
C GLY A 93 10.10 -15.44 -2.94
N GLU A 94 9.05 -14.58 -2.83
CA GLU A 94 7.75 -14.76 -3.46
C GLU A 94 7.32 -13.49 -4.19
N ASP A 95 6.55 -13.62 -5.29
CA ASP A 95 5.91 -12.48 -5.95
C ASP A 95 4.67 -12.04 -5.13
N LEU A 96 4.80 -10.91 -4.46
CA LEU A 96 3.72 -10.31 -3.67
C LEU A 96 2.77 -9.43 -4.51
N GLY A 97 2.88 -9.46 -5.83
CA GLY A 97 2.07 -8.66 -6.75
C GLY A 97 2.37 -7.16 -6.71
N PHE A 98 3.42 -6.72 -5.99
CA PHE A 98 3.79 -5.30 -5.98
C PHE A 98 4.32 -4.85 -7.33
N ARG A 99 3.76 -3.76 -7.83
CA ARG A 99 4.20 -3.11 -9.08
C ARG A 99 4.25 -1.61 -8.86
N GLN A 100 5.40 -1.02 -9.14
CA GLN A 100 5.60 0.43 -9.10
C GLN A 100 5.10 1.03 -10.41
N THR A 101 3.81 1.33 -10.47
CA THR A 101 3.11 1.82 -11.68
C THR A 101 2.79 3.31 -11.63
N GLY A 102 3.13 3.95 -10.52
CA GLY A 102 2.68 5.30 -10.19
C GLY A 102 1.22 5.33 -9.72
N VAL A 103 0.87 6.44 -9.07
CA VAL A 103 -0.51 6.77 -8.72
C VAL A 103 -0.87 8.11 -9.34
N LEU A 104 -1.92 8.11 -10.16
CA LEU A 104 -2.42 9.29 -10.86
C LEU A 104 -3.72 9.77 -10.20
N TYR A 105 -3.75 11.04 -9.78
CA TYR A 105 -4.96 11.74 -9.39
C TYR A 105 -5.39 12.69 -10.51
N LEU A 106 -6.67 12.63 -10.87
CA LEU A 106 -7.26 13.46 -11.92
C LEU A 106 -8.07 14.59 -11.29
N ALA A 107 -7.90 15.79 -11.77
CA ALA A 107 -8.73 16.93 -11.38
C ALA A 107 -10.07 16.85 -12.12
N ASN A 108 -11.19 16.87 -11.39
CA ASN A 108 -12.51 16.91 -12.01
C ASN A 108 -12.93 18.34 -12.38
N LYS A 109 -12.37 19.32 -11.72
CA LYS A 109 -12.59 20.76 -11.94
C LYS A 109 -11.32 21.57 -11.69
N ALA A 110 -11.24 22.77 -12.18
CA ALA A 110 -10.07 23.63 -12.04
C ALA A 110 -9.66 23.85 -10.56
N GLY A 111 -10.62 23.93 -9.65
CA GLY A 111 -10.33 24.09 -8.21
C GLY A 111 -9.60 22.90 -7.56
N ASP A 112 -9.66 21.70 -8.15
CA ASP A 112 -8.95 20.55 -7.62
C ASP A 112 -7.43 20.68 -7.82
N MET A 113 -7.00 21.39 -8.87
CA MET A 113 -5.58 21.67 -9.12
C MET A 113 -4.95 22.48 -8.00
N ALA A 114 -5.66 23.45 -7.43
CA ALA A 114 -5.16 24.20 -6.27
C ALA A 114 -4.91 23.30 -5.05
N GLY A 115 -5.75 22.29 -4.85
CA GLY A 115 -5.53 21.27 -3.82
C GLY A 115 -4.26 20.44 -4.09
N PHE A 116 -4.02 20.07 -5.35
CA PHE A 116 -2.81 19.34 -5.75
C PHE A 116 -1.55 20.22 -5.60
N GLU A 117 -1.63 21.49 -5.96
CA GLU A 117 -0.54 22.46 -5.76
C GLU A 117 -0.17 22.63 -4.27
N ASN A 118 -1.18 22.72 -3.41
CA ASN A 118 -0.98 22.77 -1.96
C ASN A 118 -0.30 21.50 -1.44
N TRP A 119 -0.77 20.33 -1.86
CA TRP A 119 -0.17 19.06 -1.43
C TRP A 119 1.25 18.88 -1.98
N LEU A 120 1.54 19.38 -3.18
CA LEU A 120 2.88 19.32 -3.80
C LEU A 120 3.96 19.97 -2.93
N GLN A 121 3.64 20.94 -2.09
CA GLN A 121 4.60 21.54 -1.16
C GLN A 121 5.11 20.52 -0.13
N PHE A 122 4.21 19.68 0.39
CA PHE A 122 4.60 18.58 1.29
C PHE A 122 5.42 17.51 0.54
N ALA A 123 5.02 17.16 -0.68
CA ALA A 123 5.78 16.25 -1.51
C ALA A 123 7.21 16.74 -1.73
N LYS A 124 7.41 18.02 -2.04
CA LYS A 124 8.73 18.63 -2.20
C LYS A 124 9.53 18.62 -0.91
N ALA A 125 8.93 18.94 0.23
CA ALA A 125 9.58 18.92 1.54
C ALA A 125 10.11 17.53 1.89
N HIS A 126 9.42 16.49 1.45
CA HIS A 126 9.79 15.08 1.64
C HIS A 126 10.54 14.47 0.44
N GLN A 127 10.92 15.28 -0.56
CA GLN A 127 11.67 14.85 -1.75
C GLN A 127 10.98 13.74 -2.56
N LEU A 128 9.64 13.72 -2.57
CA LEU A 128 8.88 12.80 -3.41
C LEU A 128 8.98 13.22 -4.88
N ASP A 129 8.93 12.27 -5.78
CA ASP A 129 8.94 12.46 -7.23
C ASP A 129 7.60 12.91 -7.83
N THR A 130 6.72 13.41 -6.97
CA THR A 130 5.39 13.92 -7.34
C THR A 130 5.50 15.13 -8.25
N LYS A 131 4.67 15.16 -9.28
CA LYS A 131 4.55 16.28 -10.22
C LYS A 131 3.10 16.54 -10.60
N LEU A 132 2.80 17.80 -10.92
CA LEU A 132 1.55 18.18 -11.56
C LEU A 132 1.61 17.85 -13.03
N LEU A 133 0.44 17.54 -13.58
CA LEU A 133 0.24 17.27 -15.00
C LEU A 133 -0.74 18.27 -15.57
N SER A 134 -0.41 18.82 -16.72
CA SER A 134 -1.30 19.60 -17.55
C SER A 134 -2.39 18.71 -18.17
N LYS A 135 -3.46 19.32 -18.69
CA LYS A 135 -4.48 18.64 -19.47
C LYS A 135 -3.90 17.81 -20.62
N ALA A 136 -2.94 18.35 -21.34
CA ALA A 136 -2.29 17.66 -22.46
C ALA A 136 -1.53 16.40 -22.02
N GLU A 137 -0.80 16.47 -20.90
CA GLU A 137 -0.08 15.33 -20.35
C GLU A 137 -1.01 14.25 -19.84
N VAL A 138 -2.12 14.63 -19.16
CA VAL A 138 -3.16 13.66 -18.75
C VAL A 138 -3.77 12.97 -19.98
N SER A 139 -4.12 13.73 -21.03
CA SER A 139 -4.68 13.16 -22.26
C SER A 139 -3.71 12.21 -22.96
N ALA A 140 -2.42 12.50 -22.94
CA ALA A 140 -1.40 11.63 -23.50
C ALA A 140 -1.24 10.32 -22.69
N MET A 141 -1.40 10.38 -21.38
CA MET A 141 -1.37 9.18 -20.53
C MET A 141 -2.63 8.33 -20.65
N LEU A 142 -3.78 8.94 -20.98
CA LEU A 142 -5.08 8.27 -21.03
C LEU A 142 -5.75 8.47 -22.40
N PRO A 143 -5.14 8.01 -23.50
CA PRO A 143 -5.57 8.33 -24.86
C PRO A 143 -6.97 7.80 -25.22
N SER A 144 -7.45 6.76 -24.53
CA SER A 144 -8.76 6.17 -24.75
C SER A 144 -9.86 6.71 -23.83
N ALA A 145 -9.51 7.62 -22.92
CA ALA A 145 -10.49 8.19 -22.00
C ALA A 145 -11.40 9.18 -22.71
N ARG A 146 -12.71 9.11 -22.39
CA ARG A 146 -13.72 10.03 -22.94
C ARG A 146 -13.89 11.32 -22.13
N ALA A 147 -13.39 11.32 -20.88
CA ALA A 147 -13.50 12.49 -20.03
C ALA A 147 -12.36 13.48 -20.31
N ASP A 148 -12.65 14.76 -20.09
CA ASP A 148 -11.75 15.88 -20.29
C ASP A 148 -11.37 16.46 -18.92
N TRP A 149 -10.20 16.11 -18.44
CA TRP A 149 -9.67 16.59 -17.14
C TRP A 149 -8.80 17.83 -17.32
N PRO A 150 -8.95 18.87 -16.47
CA PRO A 150 -8.14 20.08 -16.56
C PRO A 150 -6.66 19.85 -16.21
N GLY A 151 -6.34 18.74 -15.54
CA GLY A 151 -4.99 18.35 -15.17
C GLY A 151 -4.99 17.18 -14.19
N GLY A 152 -3.85 16.94 -13.60
CA GLY A 152 -3.67 15.87 -12.62
C GLY A 152 -2.44 16.03 -11.76
N MET A 153 -2.21 15.06 -10.91
CA MET A 153 -0.99 14.91 -10.10
C MET A 153 -0.56 13.45 -10.13
N ILE A 154 0.71 13.19 -10.33
CA ILE A 154 1.27 11.84 -10.35
C ILE A 154 2.48 11.72 -9.42
N THR A 155 2.57 10.59 -8.73
CA THR A 155 3.77 10.17 -8.01
C THR A 155 4.25 8.86 -8.61
N PRO A 156 5.27 8.87 -9.49
CA PRO A 156 5.76 7.69 -10.20
C PRO A 156 6.27 6.57 -9.27
N SER A 157 6.85 6.92 -8.12
CA SER A 157 7.35 5.96 -7.13
C SER A 157 6.27 5.22 -6.36
N ASP A 158 5.01 5.66 -6.43
CA ASP A 158 3.87 4.94 -5.87
C ASP A 158 3.52 3.71 -6.73
N GLY A 159 2.72 2.80 -6.17
CA GLY A 159 2.38 1.58 -6.86
C GLY A 159 1.13 0.90 -6.34
N ARG A 160 1.03 -0.37 -6.65
CA ARG A 160 -0.03 -1.26 -6.19
C ARG A 160 0.52 -2.64 -5.84
N ALA A 161 -0.19 -3.38 -4.99
CA ALA A 161 0.02 -4.79 -4.69
C ALA A 161 -1.31 -5.54 -4.79
N GLU A 162 -1.32 -6.69 -5.48
CA GLU A 162 -2.51 -7.54 -5.73
C GLU A 162 -2.18 -9.01 -5.48
#